data_d98454e44226e4629282adb4ed377124
#
_entry.id   d98454e44226e4629282adb4ed377124
#
_cell.length_a   1.000
_cell.length_b   1.000
_cell.length_c   1.000
_cell.angle_alpha   90.00
_cell.angle_beta   90.00
_cell.angle_gamma   90.00
#
_symmetry.space_group_name_H-M   'P 1'
#
loop_
_entity.id
_entity.type
_entity.pdbx_description
1 polymer ?
#
loop_
_entity_poly.entity_id
_entity_poly.type
_entity_poly.pdbx_seq_one_letter_code
_entity_poly.pdbx_strand_id
1 'polypeptide(L)'
;PGTVKNMIELHIEQSVRLDKEGHTIGIISGIAGLNWITITLEGVQNHAGATPMFLRQDPMVAASKIIAEIDGIAKAINDTIVATVGYIEVTPNIPNAIPNGVKFVVDVRDIQQETIQQCVDEIKAVTEKYAKENDVKFTVEKTASSEAIKIQDYIKEVMVEQAEKLDLDYVLMPSGAVHDSNYMAEVTDVAMIFVPSVDGRSHVNEEYTDWDDIKAGVDLLLNTLVAISQ
;
A
#
# COMPACT_ATOMS: atom_id res chain seq x y z
N PRO A 1 24.17 15.21 3.60
CA PRO A 1 23.28 15.50 4.72
C PRO A 1 23.59 16.87 5.32
N GLY A 2 22.54 17.66 5.66
CA GLY A 2 22.69 18.93 6.36
C GLY A 2 22.85 20.18 5.50
N THR A 3 22.94 20.08 4.18
CA THR A 3 22.96 21.22 3.25
C THR A 3 21.58 21.56 2.68
N VAL A 4 20.68 20.59 2.58
CA VAL A 4 19.27 20.74 2.23
C VAL A 4 18.46 20.54 3.51
N LYS A 5 17.62 21.49 3.86
CA LYS A 5 16.82 21.44 5.08
C LYS A 5 15.48 20.75 4.84
N ASN A 6 14.82 21.03 3.73
CA ASN A 6 13.52 20.49 3.37
C ASN A 6 13.46 20.19 1.88
N MET A 7 12.68 19.20 1.49
CA MET A 7 12.22 18.96 0.12
C MET A 7 10.69 18.92 0.12
N ILE A 8 10.08 19.62 -0.81
CA ILE A 8 8.62 19.54 -1.01
C ILE A 8 8.36 19.13 -2.45
N GLU A 9 7.64 18.04 -2.63
CA GLU A 9 7.31 17.45 -3.92
C GLU A 9 5.84 17.73 -4.27
N LEU A 10 5.62 18.34 -5.44
CA LEU A 10 4.30 18.46 -6.04
C LEU A 10 4.10 17.29 -7.01
N HIS A 11 3.05 16.53 -6.82
CA HIS A 11 2.77 15.34 -7.63
C HIS A 11 1.28 15.20 -7.93
N ILE A 12 0.93 14.47 -8.95
CA ILE A 12 -0.45 14.03 -9.18
C ILE A 12 -0.81 12.91 -8.18
N GLU A 13 -2.08 12.80 -7.81
CA GLU A 13 -2.52 11.82 -6.80
C GLU A 13 -2.28 10.35 -7.23
N GLN A 14 -2.31 10.07 -8.52
CA GLN A 14 -2.26 8.72 -9.11
C GLN A 14 -3.41 7.82 -8.63
N SER A 15 -4.46 8.42 -8.07
CA SER A 15 -5.65 7.77 -7.54
C SER A 15 -6.87 8.65 -7.81
N VAL A 16 -8.04 8.22 -7.35
CA VAL A 16 -9.34 8.78 -7.74
C VAL A 16 -9.98 9.64 -6.64
N ARG A 17 -9.35 9.74 -5.47
CA ARG A 17 -9.99 10.32 -4.29
C ARG A 17 -10.24 11.81 -4.44
N LEU A 18 -9.20 12.59 -4.80
CA LEU A 18 -9.35 14.05 -4.96
C LEU A 18 -10.39 14.37 -6.03
N ASP A 19 -10.34 13.69 -7.18
CA ASP A 19 -11.30 13.86 -8.28
C ASP A 19 -12.75 13.52 -7.86
N LYS A 20 -12.96 12.40 -7.15
CA LYS A 20 -14.31 11.95 -6.73
C LYS A 20 -14.89 12.73 -5.56
N GLU A 21 -14.05 13.15 -4.62
CA GLU A 21 -14.47 13.93 -3.45
C GLU A 21 -14.54 15.43 -3.78
N GLY A 22 -13.99 15.87 -4.93
CA GLY A 22 -14.02 17.24 -5.40
C GLY A 22 -13.02 18.16 -4.70
N HIS A 23 -11.91 17.60 -4.20
CA HIS A 23 -10.84 18.36 -3.56
C HIS A 23 -9.79 18.82 -4.56
N THR A 24 -9.33 20.07 -4.43
CA THR A 24 -8.29 20.66 -5.27
C THR A 24 -6.88 20.23 -4.85
N ILE A 25 -6.65 20.06 -3.54
CA ILE A 25 -5.32 19.80 -2.96
C ILE A 25 -5.38 18.60 -2.00
N GLY A 26 -4.42 17.70 -2.12
CA GLY A 26 -4.08 16.72 -1.11
C GLY A 26 -2.79 17.13 -0.37
N ILE A 27 -2.87 17.43 0.93
CA ILE A 27 -1.69 17.61 1.78
C ILE A 27 -1.34 16.26 2.37
N ILE A 28 -0.14 15.75 2.07
CA ILE A 28 0.23 14.39 2.42
C ILE A 28 0.63 14.29 3.90
N SER A 29 -0.04 13.40 4.62
CA SER A 29 0.21 13.14 6.04
C SER A 29 1.34 12.15 6.30
N GLY A 30 1.64 11.30 5.33
CA GLY A 30 2.69 10.29 5.34
C GLY A 30 2.73 9.53 4.03
N ILE A 31 3.87 8.93 3.73
CA ILE A 31 4.04 8.06 2.55
C ILE A 31 4.06 6.62 3.05
N ALA A 32 3.24 5.77 2.45
CA ALA A 32 3.11 4.40 2.90
C ALA A 32 4.41 3.62 2.74
N GLY A 33 4.74 2.84 3.75
CA GLY A 33 5.68 1.76 3.66
C GLY A 33 5.04 0.56 2.97
N LEU A 34 5.88 -0.38 2.58
CA LEU A 34 5.50 -1.57 1.85
C LEU A 34 6.14 -2.81 2.47
N ASN A 35 5.37 -3.89 2.64
CA ASN A 35 5.91 -5.23 2.82
C ASN A 35 5.24 -6.19 1.82
N TRP A 36 6.04 -6.82 0.96
CA TRP A 36 5.60 -7.98 0.21
C TRP A 36 5.98 -9.25 0.96
N ILE A 37 4.98 -10.03 1.29
CA ILE A 37 5.18 -11.35 1.89
C ILE A 37 4.75 -12.41 0.89
N THR A 38 5.68 -13.34 0.64
CA THR A 38 5.44 -14.52 -0.18
C THR A 38 5.10 -15.69 0.73
N ILE A 39 3.95 -16.29 0.51
CA ILE A 39 3.48 -17.47 1.22
C ILE A 39 3.51 -18.64 0.24
N THR A 40 4.23 -19.69 0.63
CA THR A 40 4.27 -20.96 -0.12
C THR A 40 3.68 -22.06 0.73
N LEU A 41 2.75 -22.81 0.17
CA LEU A 41 2.09 -23.94 0.79
C LEU A 41 2.38 -25.21 -0.03
N GLU A 42 2.81 -26.28 0.64
CA GLU A 42 3.13 -27.56 0.01
C GLU A 42 2.27 -28.67 0.58
N GLY A 43 1.60 -29.39 -0.29
CA GLY A 43 0.76 -30.55 0.04
C GLY A 43 1.09 -31.76 -0.81
N VAL A 44 0.12 -32.66 -0.96
CA VAL A 44 0.32 -33.92 -1.69
C VAL A 44 -0.60 -33.98 -2.91
N GLN A 45 0.01 -33.99 -4.09
CA GLN A 45 -0.72 -34.15 -5.35
C GLN A 45 -1.33 -35.56 -5.42
N ASN A 46 -2.60 -35.61 -5.81
CA ASN A 46 -3.28 -36.88 -6.03
C ASN A 46 -4.49 -36.68 -6.97
N HIS A 47 -5.13 -37.79 -7.37
CA HIS A 47 -6.29 -37.74 -8.24
C HIS A 47 -7.50 -37.09 -7.57
N ALA A 48 -8.06 -36.03 -8.17
CA ALA A 48 -9.13 -35.23 -7.55
C ALA A 48 -10.42 -36.02 -7.29
N GLY A 49 -10.78 -36.97 -8.17
CA GLY A 49 -11.99 -37.78 -8.02
C GLY A 49 -11.82 -39.07 -7.20
N ALA A 50 -10.59 -39.60 -7.07
CA ALA A 50 -10.34 -40.88 -6.41
C ALA A 50 -9.85 -40.75 -4.95
N THR A 51 -9.35 -39.58 -4.55
CA THR A 51 -8.83 -39.36 -3.19
C THR A 51 -9.93 -38.87 -2.25
N PRO A 52 -10.28 -39.65 -1.19
CA PRO A 52 -11.26 -39.25 -0.20
C PRO A 52 -10.90 -37.93 0.49
N MET A 53 -11.89 -37.11 0.83
CA MET A 53 -11.68 -35.76 1.41
C MET A 53 -10.81 -35.79 2.69
N PHE A 54 -11.01 -36.79 3.56
CA PHE A 54 -10.30 -36.90 4.86
C PHE A 54 -8.83 -37.35 4.73
N LEU A 55 -8.36 -37.73 3.55
CA LEU A 55 -6.97 -38.10 3.28
C LEU A 55 -6.18 -37.03 2.49
N ARG A 56 -6.82 -35.87 2.22
CA ARG A 56 -6.21 -34.82 1.38
C ARG A 56 -5.32 -33.91 2.21
N GLN A 57 -4.15 -33.62 1.66
CA GLN A 57 -3.28 -32.54 2.06
C GLN A 57 -3.30 -31.49 0.94
N ASP A 58 -4.38 -30.70 0.90
CA ASP A 58 -4.69 -29.81 -0.22
C ASP A 58 -4.28 -28.36 0.10
N PRO A 59 -3.16 -27.86 -0.48
CA PRO A 59 -2.67 -26.51 -0.22
C PRO A 59 -3.58 -25.43 -0.78
N MET A 60 -4.42 -25.73 -1.79
CA MET A 60 -5.36 -24.75 -2.35
C MET A 60 -6.50 -24.44 -1.36
N VAL A 61 -6.97 -25.45 -0.62
CA VAL A 61 -7.96 -25.25 0.44
C VAL A 61 -7.38 -24.41 1.57
N ALA A 62 -6.13 -24.64 1.97
CA ALA A 62 -5.46 -23.81 2.97
C ALA A 62 -5.29 -22.37 2.45
N ALA A 63 -4.77 -22.19 1.22
CA ALA A 63 -4.58 -20.88 0.61
C ALA A 63 -5.88 -20.07 0.52
N SER A 64 -6.98 -20.69 0.08
CA SER A 64 -8.27 -20.00 -0.04
C SER A 64 -8.78 -19.46 1.29
N LYS A 65 -8.61 -20.20 2.39
CA LYS A 65 -8.98 -19.76 3.75
C LYS A 65 -8.09 -18.61 4.22
N ILE A 66 -6.77 -18.71 4.00
CA ILE A 66 -5.82 -17.65 4.36
C ILE A 66 -6.17 -16.35 3.60
N ILE A 67 -6.34 -16.43 2.29
CA ILE A 67 -6.66 -15.28 1.44
C ILE A 67 -7.99 -14.62 1.87
N ALA A 68 -8.98 -15.42 2.24
CA ALA A 68 -10.28 -14.90 2.69
C ALA A 68 -10.20 -14.11 4.02
N GLU A 69 -9.23 -14.40 4.89
CA GLU A 69 -9.04 -13.69 6.16
C GLU A 69 -8.31 -12.34 5.99
N ILE A 70 -7.51 -12.16 4.93
CA ILE A 70 -6.61 -10.99 4.76
C ILE A 70 -7.39 -9.68 4.77
N ASP A 71 -8.51 -9.60 4.06
CA ASP A 71 -9.37 -8.41 4.04
C ASP A 71 -9.88 -8.04 5.45
N GLY A 72 -10.32 -9.04 6.21
CA GLY A 72 -10.79 -8.86 7.59
C GLY A 72 -9.66 -8.41 8.54
N ILE A 73 -8.46 -8.97 8.39
CA ILE A 73 -7.28 -8.59 9.18
C ILE A 73 -6.95 -7.12 8.96
N ALA A 74 -6.82 -6.69 7.70
CA ALA A 74 -6.50 -5.31 7.38
C ALA A 74 -7.54 -4.34 7.97
N LYS A 75 -8.82 -4.57 7.72
CA LYS A 75 -9.92 -3.73 8.22
C LYS A 75 -10.04 -3.66 9.74
N ALA A 76 -9.57 -4.69 10.46
CA ALA A 76 -9.58 -4.72 11.92
C ALA A 76 -8.46 -3.88 12.55
N ILE A 77 -7.39 -3.57 11.83
CA ILE A 77 -6.23 -2.82 12.33
C ILE A 77 -6.52 -1.33 12.32
N ASN A 78 -6.83 -0.75 11.17
CA ASN A 78 -7.21 0.67 11.01
C ASN A 78 -7.81 0.91 9.61
N ASP A 79 -8.18 2.18 9.33
CA ASP A 79 -8.80 2.58 8.06
C ASP A 79 -7.78 2.94 6.95
N THR A 80 -6.47 2.96 7.25
CA THR A 80 -5.43 3.36 6.29
C THR A 80 -4.64 2.20 5.72
N ILE A 81 -4.55 1.09 6.44
CA ILE A 81 -3.83 -0.10 5.99
C ILE A 81 -4.54 -0.77 4.82
N VAL A 82 -3.76 -1.20 3.85
CA VAL A 82 -4.25 -2.02 2.73
C VAL A 82 -3.44 -3.32 2.64
N ALA A 83 -4.11 -4.43 2.34
CA ALA A 83 -3.48 -5.72 2.12
C ALA A 83 -4.13 -6.39 0.90
N THR A 84 -3.31 -6.72 -0.11
CA THR A 84 -3.80 -7.22 -1.40
C THR A 84 -3.04 -8.47 -1.82
N VAL A 85 -3.77 -9.51 -2.23
CA VAL A 85 -3.20 -10.67 -2.92
C VAL A 85 -3.24 -10.40 -4.42
N GLY A 86 -2.11 -9.94 -4.98
CA GLY A 86 -2.00 -9.60 -6.39
C GLY A 86 -1.40 -10.70 -7.27
N TYR A 87 -0.83 -11.75 -6.66
CA TYR A 87 -0.19 -12.86 -7.36
C TYR A 87 -0.54 -14.19 -6.71
N ILE A 88 -0.93 -15.17 -7.52
CA ILE A 88 -1.12 -16.56 -7.11
C ILE A 88 -0.64 -17.52 -8.21
N GLU A 89 0.09 -18.56 -7.80
CA GLU A 89 0.55 -19.64 -8.65
C GLU A 89 0.15 -20.99 -8.03
N VAL A 90 -0.34 -21.90 -8.84
CA VAL A 90 -0.80 -23.23 -8.41
C VAL A 90 -0.08 -24.30 -9.23
N THR A 91 0.42 -25.35 -8.60
CA THR A 91 1.09 -26.45 -9.27
C THR A 91 0.36 -27.77 -8.96
N PRO A 92 0.01 -28.59 -9.98
CA PRO A 92 0.23 -28.45 -11.42
C PRO A 92 -0.82 -27.61 -12.15
N ASN A 93 -1.81 -27.05 -11.48
CA ASN A 93 -2.88 -26.22 -12.04
C ASN A 93 -3.71 -26.94 -13.13
N ILE A 94 -4.13 -28.13 -12.84
CA ILE A 94 -5.00 -28.97 -13.71
C ILE A 94 -6.25 -29.42 -12.94
N PRO A 95 -7.43 -29.48 -13.59
CA PRO A 95 -8.71 -29.64 -12.89
C PRO A 95 -8.95 -31.01 -12.27
N ASN A 96 -8.23 -32.05 -12.67
CA ASN A 96 -8.40 -33.42 -12.19
C ASN A 96 -7.33 -33.87 -11.17
N ALA A 97 -6.52 -32.95 -10.65
CA ALA A 97 -5.53 -33.24 -9.63
C ALA A 97 -5.66 -32.30 -8.42
N ILE A 98 -5.45 -32.86 -7.21
CA ILE A 98 -5.19 -32.06 -6.02
C ILE A 98 -3.82 -31.40 -6.21
N PRO A 99 -3.67 -30.09 -6.01
CA PRO A 99 -2.37 -29.41 -6.12
C PRO A 99 -1.34 -29.95 -5.12
N ASN A 100 -0.06 -29.86 -5.47
CA ASN A 100 1.03 -30.09 -4.51
C ASN A 100 1.68 -28.77 -4.05
N GLY A 101 1.38 -27.66 -4.68
CA GLY A 101 1.93 -26.37 -4.33
C GLY A 101 0.99 -25.21 -4.65
N VAL A 102 0.94 -24.24 -3.74
CA VAL A 102 0.34 -22.93 -3.97
C VAL A 102 1.29 -21.88 -3.43
N LYS A 103 1.60 -20.89 -4.27
CA LYS A 103 2.41 -19.73 -3.90
C LYS A 103 1.61 -18.47 -4.19
N PHE A 104 1.55 -17.54 -3.24
CA PHE A 104 0.92 -16.24 -3.44
C PHE A 104 1.68 -15.14 -2.71
N VAL A 105 1.49 -13.90 -3.18
CA VAL A 105 2.14 -12.72 -2.62
C VAL A 105 1.08 -11.78 -2.07
N VAL A 106 1.27 -11.34 -0.83
CA VAL A 106 0.47 -10.31 -0.19
C VAL A 106 1.27 -9.01 -0.15
N ASP A 107 0.73 -7.96 -0.74
CA ASP A 107 1.21 -6.59 -0.66
C ASP A 107 0.51 -5.91 0.52
N VAL A 108 1.28 -5.53 1.56
CA VAL A 108 0.78 -4.84 2.76
C VAL A 108 1.38 -3.46 2.81
N ARG A 109 0.53 -2.41 2.91
CA ARG A 109 0.97 -1.01 2.98
C ARG A 109 0.22 -0.23 4.04
N ASP A 110 0.93 0.66 4.73
CA ASP A 110 0.36 1.68 5.61
C ASP A 110 1.37 2.82 5.81
N ILE A 111 0.91 3.96 6.33
CA ILE A 111 1.76 5.08 6.76
C ILE A 111 2.39 4.87 8.14
N GLN A 112 2.04 3.79 8.83
CA GLN A 112 2.59 3.41 10.13
C GLN A 112 3.30 2.06 10.02
N GLN A 113 4.58 2.04 10.34
CA GLN A 113 5.41 0.82 10.22
C GLN A 113 4.94 -0.28 11.20
N GLU A 114 4.46 0.11 12.37
CA GLU A 114 3.96 -0.79 13.40
C GLU A 114 2.72 -1.57 12.95
N THR A 115 1.79 -0.90 12.25
CA THR A 115 0.56 -1.54 11.73
C THR A 115 0.85 -2.47 10.56
N ILE A 116 1.84 -2.14 9.70
CA ILE A 116 2.34 -3.05 8.66
C ILE A 116 2.86 -4.33 9.32
N GLN A 117 3.70 -4.19 10.36
CA GLN A 117 4.27 -5.36 11.06
C GLN A 117 3.18 -6.18 11.76
N GLN A 118 2.21 -5.53 12.41
CA GLN A 118 1.06 -6.20 13.02
C GLN A 118 0.28 -7.02 11.98
N CYS A 119 -0.04 -6.43 10.84
CA CYS A 119 -0.76 -7.11 9.76
C CYS A 119 0.00 -8.34 9.26
N VAL A 120 1.31 -8.20 9.05
CA VAL A 120 2.17 -9.32 8.64
C VAL A 120 2.17 -10.44 9.67
N ASP A 121 2.22 -10.12 10.97
CA ASP A 121 2.24 -11.13 12.04
C ASP A 121 0.88 -11.83 12.17
N GLU A 122 -0.24 -11.13 12.01
CA GLU A 122 -1.57 -11.72 11.96
C GLU A 122 -1.75 -12.64 10.74
N ILE A 123 -1.27 -12.25 9.55
CA ILE A 123 -1.27 -13.09 8.35
C ILE A 123 -0.43 -14.36 8.55
N LYS A 124 0.74 -14.27 9.21
CA LYS A 124 1.56 -15.43 9.56
C LYS A 124 0.81 -16.37 10.49
N ALA A 125 0.14 -15.85 11.53
CA ALA A 125 -0.62 -16.66 12.48
C ALA A 125 -1.77 -17.40 11.81
N VAL A 126 -2.50 -16.74 10.93
CA VAL A 126 -3.58 -17.34 10.11
C VAL A 126 -3.02 -18.38 9.15
N THR A 127 -1.86 -18.14 8.55
CA THR A 127 -1.16 -19.08 7.67
C THR A 127 -0.81 -20.37 8.44
N GLU A 128 -0.21 -20.24 9.62
CA GLU A 128 0.11 -21.39 10.48
C GLU A 128 -1.14 -22.19 10.86
N LYS A 129 -2.22 -21.50 11.25
CA LYS A 129 -3.50 -22.11 11.60
C LYS A 129 -4.03 -22.98 10.46
N TYR A 130 -4.20 -22.42 9.28
CA TYR A 130 -4.82 -23.14 8.16
C TYR A 130 -3.88 -24.16 7.50
N ALA A 131 -2.57 -23.96 7.55
CA ALA A 131 -1.61 -24.98 7.16
C ALA A 131 -1.71 -26.22 8.04
N LYS A 132 -1.80 -26.03 9.35
CA LYS A 132 -2.01 -27.13 10.33
C LYS A 132 -3.36 -27.84 10.12
N GLU A 133 -4.45 -27.09 9.95
CA GLU A 133 -5.80 -27.67 9.74
C GLU A 133 -5.88 -28.55 8.49
N ASN A 134 -5.07 -28.26 7.47
CA ASN A 134 -5.08 -28.99 6.20
C ASN A 134 -3.88 -29.92 6.02
N ASP A 135 -3.07 -30.10 7.07
CA ASP A 135 -1.86 -30.94 7.08
C ASP A 135 -0.91 -30.65 5.91
N VAL A 136 -0.66 -29.34 5.66
CA VAL A 136 0.25 -28.86 4.61
C VAL A 136 1.45 -28.15 5.22
N LYS A 137 2.61 -28.20 4.56
CA LYS A 137 3.78 -27.43 4.92
C LYS A 137 3.64 -26.00 4.42
N PHE A 138 4.32 -25.05 5.09
CA PHE A 138 4.30 -23.68 4.67
C PHE A 138 5.63 -22.95 4.92
N THR A 139 5.89 -21.91 4.13
CA THR A 139 6.88 -20.88 4.40
C THR A 139 6.24 -19.49 4.24
N VAL A 140 6.74 -18.51 5.01
CA VAL A 140 6.35 -17.11 4.89
C VAL A 140 7.63 -16.28 4.83
N GLU A 141 7.86 -15.63 3.71
CA GLU A 141 9.09 -14.89 3.44
C GLU A 141 8.77 -13.44 3.09
N LYS A 142 9.51 -12.48 3.68
CA LYS A 142 9.46 -11.08 3.25
C LYS A 142 10.36 -10.92 2.04
N THR A 143 9.77 -10.64 0.87
CA THR A 143 10.48 -10.56 -0.42
C THR A 143 10.78 -9.16 -0.89
N ALA A 144 10.06 -8.16 -0.36
CA ALA A 144 10.37 -6.73 -0.56
C ALA A 144 9.88 -5.92 0.65
N SER A 145 10.53 -4.80 0.92
CA SER A 145 10.07 -3.83 1.93
C SER A 145 10.62 -2.44 1.66
N SER A 146 9.81 -1.42 2.00
CA SER A 146 10.22 -0.04 2.17
C SER A 146 9.63 0.50 3.46
N GLU A 147 10.35 1.39 4.14
CA GLU A 147 9.87 2.02 5.37
C GLU A 147 8.76 3.03 5.07
N ALA A 148 7.81 3.14 6.00
CA ALA A 148 6.83 4.22 5.98
C ALA A 148 7.50 5.54 6.36
N ILE A 149 7.15 6.63 5.66
CA ILE A 149 7.73 7.94 5.89
C ILE A 149 6.69 8.84 6.54
N LYS A 150 6.98 9.28 7.75
CA LYS A 150 6.18 10.30 8.43
C LYS A 150 6.57 11.68 7.92
N ILE A 151 5.61 12.43 7.39
CA ILE A 151 5.80 13.85 7.09
C ILE A 151 5.86 14.64 8.40
N GLN A 152 6.84 15.53 8.52
CA GLN A 152 7.06 16.33 9.72
C GLN A 152 5.89 17.29 9.98
N ASP A 153 5.43 17.36 11.23
CA ASP A 153 4.24 18.11 11.60
C ASP A 153 4.38 19.61 11.29
N TYR A 154 5.56 20.20 11.55
CA TYR A 154 5.81 21.62 11.26
C TYR A 154 5.66 21.99 9.78
N ILE A 155 6.01 21.10 8.83
CA ILE A 155 5.84 21.37 7.41
C ILE A 155 4.36 21.28 7.02
N LYS A 156 3.66 20.25 7.54
CA LYS A 156 2.21 20.09 7.30
C LYS A 156 1.42 21.29 7.83
N GLU A 157 1.73 21.76 9.03
CA GLU A 157 1.09 22.93 9.64
C GLU A 157 1.29 24.17 8.76
N VAL A 158 2.49 24.40 8.24
CA VAL A 158 2.75 25.50 7.29
C VAL A 158 1.97 25.31 5.98
N MET A 159 1.92 24.10 5.42
CA MET A 159 1.12 23.83 4.20
C MET A 159 -0.37 24.12 4.43
N VAL A 160 -0.93 23.68 5.53
CA VAL A 160 -2.32 23.94 5.92
C VAL A 160 -2.55 25.45 6.02
N GLU A 161 -1.70 26.17 6.76
CA GLU A 161 -1.81 27.63 6.90
C GLU A 161 -1.75 28.37 5.55
N GLN A 162 -0.88 27.91 4.64
CA GLN A 162 -0.78 28.54 3.31
C GLN A 162 -1.98 28.18 2.42
N ALA A 163 -2.50 26.95 2.50
CA ALA A 163 -3.72 26.56 1.78
C ALA A 163 -4.93 27.41 2.22
N GLU A 164 -5.08 27.63 3.53
CA GLU A 164 -6.14 28.50 4.08
C GLU A 164 -5.99 29.96 3.63
N LYS A 165 -4.77 30.50 3.62
CA LYS A 165 -4.50 31.88 3.13
C LYS A 165 -4.80 32.06 1.64
N LEU A 166 -4.65 31.00 0.86
CA LEU A 166 -4.92 30.98 -0.58
C LEU A 166 -6.38 30.63 -0.91
N ASP A 167 -7.22 30.39 0.11
CA ASP A 167 -8.61 29.94 -0.04
C ASP A 167 -8.73 28.65 -0.90
N LEU A 168 -7.76 27.72 -0.73
CA LEU A 168 -7.75 26.46 -1.43
C LEU A 168 -8.52 25.40 -0.64
N ASP A 169 -9.36 24.64 -1.33
CA ASP A 169 -9.95 23.43 -0.77
C ASP A 169 -8.90 22.33 -0.69
N TYR A 170 -8.74 21.72 0.49
CA TYR A 170 -7.73 20.69 0.72
C TYR A 170 -8.21 19.56 1.63
N VAL A 171 -7.56 18.42 1.50
CA VAL A 171 -7.73 17.28 2.41
C VAL A 171 -6.36 16.75 2.87
N LEU A 172 -6.28 16.33 4.16
CA LEU A 172 -5.14 15.56 4.64
C LEU A 172 -5.32 14.10 4.23
N MET A 173 -4.30 13.53 3.57
CA MET A 173 -4.38 12.17 3.06
C MET A 173 -3.02 11.47 3.03
N PRO A 174 -2.97 10.12 3.08
CA PRO A 174 -1.73 9.38 2.87
C PRO A 174 -1.40 9.30 1.37
N SER A 175 -0.10 9.13 1.04
CA SER A 175 0.31 8.60 -0.25
C SER A 175 0.51 7.10 -0.18
N GLY A 176 -0.14 6.35 -1.06
CA GLY A 176 0.04 4.90 -1.22
C GLY A 176 1.12 4.49 -2.23
N ALA A 177 1.69 5.46 -2.96
CA ALA A 177 2.71 5.24 -3.99
C ALA A 177 4.13 5.53 -3.46
N VAL A 178 5.14 5.07 -4.20
CA VAL A 178 6.55 5.41 -3.96
C VAL A 178 6.89 6.66 -4.79
N HIS A 179 7.59 7.61 -4.19
CA HIS A 179 7.94 8.90 -4.76
C HIS A 179 9.44 9.21 -4.56
N ASP A 180 9.93 10.27 -5.17
CA ASP A 180 11.29 10.76 -4.95
C ASP A 180 11.51 11.17 -3.49
N SER A 181 10.47 11.64 -2.83
CA SER A 181 10.44 11.92 -1.39
C SER A 181 10.82 10.72 -0.53
N ASN A 182 10.57 9.46 -0.97
CA ASN A 182 11.00 8.27 -0.22
C ASN A 182 12.51 8.19 -0.08
N TYR A 183 13.24 8.53 -1.13
CA TYR A 183 14.71 8.50 -1.13
C TYR A 183 15.29 9.74 -0.44
N MET A 184 14.64 10.90 -0.63
CA MET A 184 15.10 12.14 -0.02
C MET A 184 14.88 12.18 1.50
N ALA A 185 13.91 11.45 2.02
CA ALA A 185 13.64 11.34 3.46
C ALA A 185 14.83 10.75 4.26
N GLU A 186 15.76 10.04 3.59
CA GLU A 186 16.98 9.55 4.23
C GLU A 186 17.98 10.68 4.56
N VAL A 187 17.85 11.83 3.94
CA VAL A 187 18.84 12.92 4.03
C VAL A 187 18.26 14.28 4.43
N THR A 188 16.95 14.45 4.36
CA THR A 188 16.26 15.71 4.69
C THR A 188 14.80 15.47 5.09
N ASP A 189 14.17 16.44 5.74
CA ASP A 189 12.73 16.42 5.95
C ASP A 189 11.99 16.60 4.62
N VAL A 190 10.94 15.82 4.41
CA VAL A 190 10.17 15.83 3.16
C VAL A 190 8.71 16.17 3.40
N ALA A 191 8.07 16.73 2.39
CA ALA A 191 6.63 16.90 2.33
C ALA A 191 6.13 16.74 0.89
N MET A 192 4.83 16.48 0.75
CA MET A 192 4.22 16.32 -0.58
C MET A 192 2.87 17.01 -0.65
N ILE A 193 2.59 17.53 -1.83
CA ILE A 193 1.32 18.12 -2.23
C ILE A 193 0.79 17.31 -3.42
N PHE A 194 -0.44 16.83 -3.33
CA PHE A 194 -1.11 16.20 -4.45
C PHE A 194 -2.11 17.15 -5.12
N VAL A 195 -2.22 16.97 -6.43
CA VAL A 195 -3.30 17.53 -7.27
C VAL A 195 -4.08 16.38 -7.91
N PRO A 196 -5.37 16.59 -8.26
CA PRO A 196 -6.22 15.53 -8.78
C PRO A 196 -5.67 14.87 -10.05
N SER A 197 -5.87 13.55 -10.16
CA SER A 197 -5.75 12.83 -11.42
C SER A 197 -7.15 12.56 -11.95
N VAL A 198 -7.49 13.06 -13.13
CA VAL A 198 -8.82 12.88 -13.74
C VAL A 198 -9.13 11.38 -13.90
N ASP A 199 -10.26 10.94 -13.37
CA ASP A 199 -10.64 9.52 -13.26
C ASP A 199 -9.63 8.64 -12.49
N GLY A 200 -8.67 9.23 -11.77
CA GLY A 200 -7.62 8.51 -11.05
C GLY A 200 -6.62 7.81 -11.95
N ARG A 201 -6.57 8.18 -13.24
CA ARG A 201 -5.72 7.50 -14.22
C ARG A 201 -4.26 7.90 -14.03
N SER A 202 -3.39 6.87 -13.99
CA SER A 202 -1.94 7.05 -13.96
C SER A 202 -1.25 5.90 -14.71
N HIS A 203 -0.06 6.16 -15.26
CA HIS A 203 0.74 5.24 -16.07
C HIS A 203 0.04 4.79 -17.37
N VAL A 204 -0.88 5.61 -17.90
CA VAL A 204 -1.62 5.38 -19.13
C VAL A 204 -1.61 6.63 -20.02
N ASN A 205 -1.95 6.49 -21.30
CA ASN A 205 -1.94 7.62 -22.23
C ASN A 205 -2.99 8.71 -21.90
N GLU A 206 -4.01 8.35 -21.16
CA GLU A 206 -5.10 9.23 -20.73
C GLU A 206 -4.82 9.92 -19.39
N GLU A 207 -3.62 9.81 -18.83
CA GLU A 207 -3.20 10.51 -17.63
C GLU A 207 -3.30 12.01 -17.84
N TYR A 208 -4.10 12.68 -17.01
CA TYR A 208 -4.36 14.12 -17.13
C TYR A 208 -4.71 14.73 -15.78
N THR A 209 -4.28 15.98 -15.60
CA THR A 209 -4.64 16.87 -14.49
C THR A 209 -5.01 18.24 -15.07
N ASP A 210 -6.07 18.85 -14.56
CA ASP A 210 -6.49 20.18 -15.03
C ASP A 210 -5.45 21.25 -14.67
N TRP A 211 -5.28 22.21 -15.57
CA TRP A 211 -4.29 23.29 -15.41
C TRP A 211 -4.57 24.18 -14.19
N ASP A 212 -5.82 24.35 -13.81
CA ASP A 212 -6.20 25.12 -12.61
C ASP A 212 -5.78 24.39 -11.34
N ASP A 213 -5.86 23.06 -11.29
CA ASP A 213 -5.38 22.24 -10.17
C ASP A 213 -3.85 22.27 -10.09
N ILE A 214 -3.16 22.14 -11.23
CA ILE A 214 -1.69 22.28 -11.28
C ILE A 214 -1.28 23.67 -10.76
N LYS A 215 -1.99 24.73 -11.19
CA LYS A 215 -1.72 26.09 -10.71
C LYS A 215 -1.91 26.19 -9.19
N ALA A 216 -2.99 25.68 -8.65
CA ALA A 216 -3.25 25.66 -7.21
C ALA A 216 -2.14 24.94 -6.43
N GLY A 217 -1.70 23.77 -6.93
CA GLY A 217 -0.58 23.02 -6.35
C GLY A 217 0.74 23.81 -6.37
N VAL A 218 1.05 24.49 -7.48
CA VAL A 218 2.25 25.34 -7.61
C VAL A 218 2.18 26.55 -6.69
N ASP A 219 1.01 27.21 -6.59
CA ASP A 219 0.81 28.36 -5.70
C ASP A 219 1.02 27.93 -4.22
N LEU A 220 0.48 26.79 -3.82
CA LEU A 220 0.70 26.25 -2.49
C LEU A 220 2.17 25.89 -2.24
N LEU A 221 2.82 25.21 -3.19
CA LEU A 221 4.25 24.87 -3.11
C LEU A 221 5.11 26.12 -2.91
N LEU A 222 4.90 27.16 -3.75
CA LEU A 222 5.65 28.42 -3.68
C LEU A 222 5.48 29.10 -2.32
N ASN A 223 4.24 29.28 -1.86
CA ASN A 223 3.96 29.97 -0.60
C ASN A 223 4.51 29.18 0.60
N THR A 224 4.42 27.84 0.58
CA THR A 224 5.02 26.98 1.60
C THR A 224 6.55 27.13 1.65
N LEU A 225 7.23 27.10 0.49
CA LEU A 225 8.69 27.29 0.41
C LEU A 225 9.11 28.66 0.95
N VAL A 226 8.40 29.72 0.59
CA VAL A 226 8.68 31.07 1.11
C VAL A 226 8.49 31.14 2.63
N ALA A 227 7.43 30.52 3.16
CA ALA A 227 7.13 30.54 4.59
C ALA A 227 8.17 29.74 5.42
N ILE A 228 8.64 28.59 4.90
CA ILE A 228 9.64 27.75 5.59
C ILE A 228 11.06 28.36 5.53
N SER A 229 11.34 29.18 4.52
CA SER A 229 12.68 29.76 4.31
C SER A 229 12.97 31.00 5.18
N GLN A 230 11.99 31.51 5.93
CA GLN A 230 12.12 32.61 6.86
C GLN A 230 12.53 32.13 8.25
#